data_34b96828458218db0266c3d8a2e5edcc
#
_entry.id   34b96828458218db0266c3d8a2e5edcc
#
_cell.length_a   1.000
_cell.length_b   1.000
_cell.length_c   1.000
_cell.angle_alpha   90.00
_cell.angle_beta   90.00
_cell.angle_gamma   90.00
#
_symmetry.space_group_name_H-M   'P 1'
#
loop_
_entity.id
_entity.type
_entity.pdbx_description
1 polymer ?
#
loop_
_entity_poly.entity_id
_entity_poly.type
_entity_poly.pdbx_seq_one_letter_code
_entity_poly.pdbx_strand_id
1 'polypeptide(L)'
;MVLFLGGIMGEQYTIAERMKQLRNITGLNRAEFARQQGIPLRTIEEWEAGRRKMPEYVLRLLAYKIQLESSKKDQRIHIIQDENNKSIVLINDIRFKSRRNIDWNEIEEYLKEYIGNTYEILETCEKIYIGNDFPDEFCHSKDKIRLKGANEKAKAKKGWYRYDTRFGIPKYDENGELEGYHIYSAKMLVRRDEDGKLYLYDFVRTKKETSSPLRQ
;
A
#
# COMPACT_ATOMS: atom_id res chain seq x y z
N MET A 1 -9.68 2.28 11.78
CA MET A 1 -8.65 3.36 11.92
C MET A 1 -9.08 4.55 12.78
N VAL A 2 -10.32 5.06 12.67
CA VAL A 2 -10.83 6.15 13.53
C VAL A 2 -10.79 5.81 15.03
N LEU A 3 -11.07 4.57 15.41
CA LEU A 3 -10.99 4.08 16.81
C LEU A 3 -9.55 4.04 17.35
N PHE A 4 -8.54 3.87 16.49
CA PHE A 4 -7.13 3.75 16.90
C PHE A 4 -6.53 5.10 17.33
N LEU A 5 -6.87 6.19 16.63
CA LEU A 5 -6.42 7.54 17.00
C LEU A 5 -7.10 8.05 18.28
N GLY A 6 -8.34 7.64 18.54
CA GLY A 6 -9.02 7.94 19.81
C GLY A 6 -8.29 7.36 21.03
N GLY A 7 -7.70 6.17 20.89
CA GLY A 7 -6.90 5.54 21.95
C GLY A 7 -5.56 6.25 22.22
N ILE A 8 -4.91 6.78 21.17
CA ILE A 8 -3.62 7.50 21.30
C ILE A 8 -3.79 8.89 21.90
N MET A 9 -4.94 9.49 21.70
CA MET A 9 -5.24 10.83 22.24
C MET A 9 -5.78 10.79 23.68
N GLY A 10 -5.89 9.59 24.29
CA GLY A 10 -6.31 9.42 25.67
C GLY A 10 -5.35 10.06 26.68
N GLU A 11 -5.90 10.58 27.79
CA GLU A 11 -5.14 11.27 28.84
C GLU A 11 -4.15 10.37 29.63
N GLN A 12 -4.16 9.06 29.35
CA GLN A 12 -3.30 8.07 30.04
C GLN A 12 -1.82 8.13 29.61
N TYR A 13 -1.51 8.77 28.47
CA TYR A 13 -0.16 8.80 27.89
C TYR A 13 0.40 10.22 27.89
N THR A 14 1.69 10.33 28.17
CA THR A 14 2.40 11.59 27.98
C THR A 14 2.43 12.02 26.51
N ILE A 15 2.60 13.32 26.26
CA ILE A 15 2.70 13.85 24.89
C ILE A 15 3.86 13.18 24.12
N ALA A 16 4.97 12.86 24.80
CA ALA A 16 6.11 12.18 24.21
C ALA A 16 5.77 10.74 23.77
N GLU A 17 5.05 9.99 24.59
CA GLU A 17 4.57 8.65 24.25
C GLU A 17 3.56 8.67 23.10
N ARG A 18 2.63 9.61 23.14
CA ARG A 18 1.64 9.81 22.08
C ARG A 18 2.31 10.17 20.75
N MET A 19 3.35 11.01 20.77
CA MET A 19 4.14 11.34 19.57
C MET A 19 4.85 10.11 19.00
N LYS A 20 5.47 9.30 19.87
CA LYS A 20 6.12 8.05 19.49
C LYS A 20 5.13 7.04 18.89
N GLN A 21 3.94 6.90 19.49
CA GLN A 21 2.87 6.06 18.98
C GLN A 21 2.39 6.55 17.61
N LEU A 22 2.19 7.86 17.46
CA LEU A 22 1.76 8.47 16.20
C LEU A 22 2.74 8.18 15.06
N ARG A 23 4.04 8.27 15.30
CA ARG A 23 5.05 7.88 14.30
C ARG A 23 5.01 6.37 14.03
N ASN A 24 4.91 5.53 15.06
CA ASN A 24 4.89 4.08 14.89
C ASN A 24 3.74 3.60 13.99
N ILE A 25 2.56 4.25 14.06
CA ILE A 25 1.42 3.95 13.17
C ILE A 25 1.77 4.18 11.71
N THR A 26 2.62 5.16 11.39
CA THR A 26 3.03 5.40 10.00
C THR A 26 4.01 4.35 9.47
N GLY A 27 4.54 3.47 10.33
CA GLY A 27 5.58 2.50 9.98
C GLY A 27 6.95 3.10 9.64
N LEU A 28 7.11 4.43 9.78
CA LEU A 28 8.33 5.15 9.41
C LEU A 28 9.32 5.19 10.57
N ASN A 29 10.61 5.14 10.26
CA ASN A 29 11.66 5.48 11.21
C ASN A 29 11.69 7.01 11.46
N ARG A 30 12.46 7.46 12.47
CA ARG A 30 12.50 8.89 12.85
C ARG A 30 12.95 9.79 11.72
N ALA A 31 13.97 9.38 10.96
CA ALA A 31 14.53 10.19 9.88
C ALA A 31 13.55 10.31 8.70
N GLU A 32 12.88 9.21 8.33
CA GLU A 32 11.85 9.19 7.29
C GLU A 32 10.64 10.03 7.70
N PHE A 33 10.17 9.86 8.95
CA PHE A 33 9.06 10.63 9.48
C PHE A 33 9.36 12.13 9.51
N ALA A 34 10.55 12.52 10.01
CA ALA A 34 10.99 13.90 10.06
C ALA A 34 10.99 14.54 8.66
N ARG A 35 11.53 13.84 7.66
CA ARG A 35 11.55 14.28 6.27
C ARG A 35 10.17 14.44 5.69
N GLN A 36 9.29 13.44 5.90
CA GLN A 36 7.92 13.48 5.37
C GLN A 36 7.08 14.59 6.00
N GLN A 37 7.27 14.84 7.30
CA GLN A 37 6.51 15.88 8.00
C GLN A 37 7.13 17.29 7.89
N GLY A 38 8.32 17.41 7.31
CA GLY A 38 9.05 18.68 7.21
C GLY A 38 9.54 19.20 8.56
N ILE A 39 9.81 18.30 9.52
CA ILE A 39 10.27 18.65 10.88
C ILE A 39 11.72 18.19 11.03
N PRO A 40 12.63 19.02 11.61
CA PRO A 40 14.00 18.60 11.85
C PRO A 40 14.07 17.30 12.67
N LEU A 41 14.92 16.35 12.26
CA LEU A 41 15.09 15.06 12.96
C LEU A 41 15.35 15.22 14.45
N ARG A 42 16.25 16.14 14.81
CA ARG A 42 16.58 16.45 16.22
C ARG A 42 15.33 16.87 17.02
N THR A 43 14.42 17.61 16.41
CA THR A 43 13.17 18.02 17.08
C THR A 43 12.28 16.81 17.38
N ILE A 44 12.15 15.86 16.43
CA ILE A 44 11.41 14.61 16.65
C ILE A 44 12.04 13.80 17.79
N GLU A 45 13.36 13.66 17.78
CA GLU A 45 14.10 12.94 18.82
C GLU A 45 13.93 13.58 20.22
N GLU A 46 13.97 14.90 20.29
CA GLU A 46 13.77 15.63 21.56
C GLU A 46 12.33 15.51 22.08
N TRP A 47 11.34 15.55 21.20
CA TRP A 47 9.93 15.37 21.55
C TRP A 47 9.65 13.94 22.03
N GLU A 48 10.11 12.92 21.31
CA GLU A 48 9.92 11.52 21.69
C GLU A 48 10.65 11.13 22.96
N ALA A 49 11.78 11.80 23.26
CA ALA A 49 12.54 11.61 24.50
C ALA A 49 12.02 12.45 25.67
N GLY A 50 11.02 13.30 25.46
CA GLY A 50 10.47 14.20 26.48
C GLY A 50 11.43 15.33 26.91
N ARG A 51 12.60 15.48 26.25
CA ARG A 51 13.59 16.54 26.58
C ARG A 51 13.10 17.93 26.18
N ARG A 52 12.26 18.00 25.17
CA ARG A 52 11.61 19.24 24.75
C ARG A 52 10.10 19.05 24.80
N LYS A 53 9.40 19.97 25.43
CA LYS A 53 7.94 19.93 25.49
C LYS A 53 7.35 20.21 24.09
N MET A 54 6.63 19.25 23.54
CA MET A 54 5.85 19.43 22.32
C MET A 54 4.51 20.11 22.69
N PRO A 55 4.10 21.17 22.00
CA PRO A 55 2.77 21.73 22.18
C PRO A 55 1.69 20.72 21.77
N GLU A 56 0.65 20.56 22.56
CA GLU A 56 -0.39 19.56 22.29
C GLU A 56 -1.13 19.82 20.97
N TYR A 57 -1.32 21.09 20.62
CA TYR A 57 -1.96 21.42 19.32
C TYR A 57 -1.12 20.95 18.13
N VAL A 58 0.21 20.95 18.22
CA VAL A 58 1.08 20.43 17.14
C VAL A 58 0.89 18.93 17.00
N LEU A 59 0.81 18.18 18.11
CA LEU A 59 0.51 16.75 18.08
C LEU A 59 -0.84 16.48 17.41
N ARG A 60 -1.87 17.26 17.76
CA ARG A 60 -3.21 17.14 17.16
C ARG A 60 -3.19 17.44 15.66
N LEU A 61 -2.47 18.47 15.22
CA LEU A 61 -2.34 18.79 13.79
C LEU A 61 -1.60 17.70 13.02
N LEU A 62 -0.53 17.13 13.59
CA LEU A 62 0.18 16.01 13.00
C LEU A 62 -0.71 14.77 12.90
N ALA A 63 -1.44 14.44 13.96
CA ALA A 63 -2.38 13.33 13.96
C ALA A 63 -3.48 13.50 12.89
N TYR A 64 -4.04 14.69 12.79
CA TYR A 64 -5.05 15.02 11.76
C TYR A 64 -4.46 14.93 10.35
N LYS A 65 -3.27 15.46 10.11
CA LYS A 65 -2.58 15.37 8.82
C LYS A 65 -2.33 13.91 8.44
N ILE A 66 -1.79 13.10 9.35
CA ILE A 66 -1.55 11.67 9.13
C ILE A 66 -2.85 10.93 8.85
N GLN A 67 -3.92 11.26 9.58
CA GLN A 67 -5.24 10.68 9.34
C GLN A 67 -5.77 11.04 7.94
N LEU A 68 -5.65 12.29 7.51
CA LEU A 68 -6.05 12.72 6.17
C LEU A 68 -5.22 12.04 5.08
N GLU A 69 -3.90 11.93 5.28
CA GLU A 69 -3.01 11.25 4.33
C GLU A 69 -3.33 9.75 4.25
N SER A 70 -3.63 9.11 5.37
CA SER A 70 -4.07 7.73 5.44
C SER A 70 -5.44 7.54 4.81
N SER A 71 -6.40 8.41 5.10
CA SER A 71 -7.75 8.36 4.49
C SER A 71 -7.70 8.58 2.97
N LYS A 72 -6.78 9.44 2.50
CA LYS A 72 -6.55 9.61 1.05
C LYS A 72 -5.93 8.36 0.44
N LYS A 73 -5.02 7.65 1.13
CA LYS A 73 -4.49 6.36 0.69
C LYS A 73 -5.58 5.29 0.68
N ASP A 74 -6.40 5.22 1.72
CA ASP A 74 -7.51 4.26 1.83
C ASP A 74 -8.61 4.51 0.77
N GLN A 75 -8.78 5.76 0.30
CA GLN A 75 -9.71 6.08 -0.77
C GLN A 75 -9.20 5.72 -2.18
N ARG A 76 -7.90 5.55 -2.36
CA ARG A 76 -7.30 5.27 -3.67
C ARG A 76 -7.45 3.81 -4.06
N ILE A 77 -7.34 2.92 -3.10
CA ILE A 77 -7.41 1.48 -3.32
C ILE A 77 -8.41 0.86 -2.34
N HIS A 78 -9.36 0.12 -2.88
CA HIS A 78 -10.31 -0.69 -2.13
C HIS A 78 -10.15 -2.15 -2.54
N ILE A 79 -10.20 -3.04 -1.55
CA ILE A 79 -10.23 -4.48 -1.80
C ILE A 79 -11.66 -4.94 -1.60
N ILE A 80 -12.26 -5.47 -2.65
CA ILE A 80 -13.58 -6.09 -2.62
C ILE A 80 -13.47 -7.58 -2.94
N GLN A 81 -14.51 -8.33 -2.66
CA GLN A 81 -14.64 -9.74 -3.06
C GLN A 81 -15.74 -9.87 -4.10
N ASP A 82 -15.49 -10.72 -5.11
CA ASP A 82 -16.50 -11.09 -6.08
C ASP A 82 -17.44 -12.20 -5.54
N GLU A 83 -18.40 -12.62 -6.35
CA GLU A 83 -19.36 -13.67 -6.03
C GLU A 83 -18.70 -15.03 -5.70
N ASN A 84 -17.46 -15.24 -6.15
CA ASN A 84 -16.66 -16.44 -5.88
C ASN A 84 -15.66 -16.25 -4.72
N ASN A 85 -15.83 -15.20 -3.92
CA ASN A 85 -14.94 -14.86 -2.80
C ASN A 85 -13.49 -14.53 -3.23
N LYS A 86 -13.27 -14.17 -4.50
CA LYS A 86 -11.95 -13.75 -5.00
C LYS A 86 -11.77 -12.26 -4.86
N SER A 87 -10.63 -11.85 -4.34
CA SER A 87 -10.29 -10.45 -4.13
C SER A 87 -10.09 -9.70 -5.45
N ILE A 88 -10.60 -8.47 -5.49
CA ILE A 88 -10.36 -7.50 -6.56
C ILE A 88 -9.85 -6.21 -5.90
N VAL A 89 -8.73 -5.71 -6.38
CA VAL A 89 -8.14 -4.45 -5.94
C VAL A 89 -8.67 -3.33 -6.82
N LEU A 90 -9.58 -2.49 -6.33
CA LEU A 90 -10.11 -1.34 -7.04
C LEU A 90 -9.19 -0.13 -6.87
N ILE A 91 -8.85 0.53 -7.98
CA ILE A 91 -7.97 1.69 -8.02
C ILE A 91 -8.79 2.92 -8.40
N ASN A 92 -9.11 3.76 -7.42
CA ASN A 92 -10.05 4.87 -7.62
C ASN A 92 -9.40 6.20 -8.03
N ASP A 93 -8.09 6.36 -7.86
CA ASP A 93 -7.42 7.66 -7.98
C ASP A 93 -6.64 7.86 -9.31
N ILE A 94 -6.74 6.90 -10.23
CA ILE A 94 -6.11 7.07 -11.53
C ILE A 94 -7.02 7.92 -12.43
N ARG A 95 -6.64 9.18 -12.59
CA ARG A 95 -7.27 10.08 -13.58
C ARG A 95 -6.53 9.92 -14.91
N PHE A 96 -7.13 9.20 -15.82
CA PHE A 96 -6.57 9.10 -17.17
C PHE A 96 -6.64 10.44 -17.89
N LYS A 97 -5.54 10.83 -18.52
CA LYS A 97 -5.47 12.03 -19.39
C LYS A 97 -6.40 11.96 -20.60
N SER A 98 -6.85 10.74 -20.95
CA SER A 98 -7.77 10.49 -22.06
C SER A 98 -8.68 9.31 -21.75
N ARG A 99 -9.99 9.46 -21.99
CA ARG A 99 -10.99 8.38 -21.86
C ARG A 99 -10.71 7.18 -22.78
N ARG A 100 -9.86 7.33 -23.82
CA ARG A 100 -9.62 6.32 -24.85
C ARG A 100 -8.32 5.55 -24.69
N ASN A 101 -7.32 6.13 -24.02
CA ASN A 101 -6.01 5.52 -23.87
C ASN A 101 -5.61 5.45 -22.39
N ILE A 102 -5.71 4.24 -21.85
CA ILE A 102 -5.18 3.90 -20.54
C ILE A 102 -3.66 3.82 -20.66
N ASP A 103 -2.94 4.66 -19.93
CA ASP A 103 -1.49 4.50 -19.81
C ASP A 103 -1.19 3.38 -18.81
N TRP A 104 -0.91 2.21 -19.37
CA TRP A 104 -0.62 1.02 -18.59
C TRP A 104 0.67 1.11 -17.80
N ASN A 105 1.66 1.87 -18.29
CA ASN A 105 2.91 2.07 -17.57
C ASN A 105 2.68 2.89 -16.31
N GLU A 106 1.87 3.94 -16.39
CA GLU A 106 1.49 4.75 -15.22
C GLU A 106 0.76 3.90 -14.16
N ILE A 107 -0.15 3.02 -14.59
CA ILE A 107 -0.85 2.10 -13.69
C ILE A 107 0.12 1.11 -13.05
N GLU A 108 1.01 0.53 -13.84
CA GLU A 108 1.98 -0.44 -13.36
C GLU A 108 2.94 0.19 -12.34
N GLU A 109 3.46 1.37 -12.62
CA GLU A 109 4.31 2.13 -11.69
C GLU A 109 3.56 2.46 -10.39
N TYR A 110 2.32 2.92 -10.51
CA TYR A 110 1.47 3.20 -9.36
C TYR A 110 1.22 1.95 -8.49
N LEU A 111 0.90 0.82 -9.12
CA LEU A 111 0.70 -0.44 -8.41
C LEU A 111 1.98 -0.96 -7.77
N LYS A 112 3.12 -0.87 -8.46
CA LYS A 112 4.43 -1.23 -7.90
C LYS A 112 4.78 -0.36 -6.69
N GLU A 113 4.57 0.95 -6.78
CA GLU A 113 4.81 1.86 -5.66
C GLU A 113 3.90 1.53 -4.47
N TYR A 114 2.61 1.33 -4.73
CA TYR A 114 1.64 1.03 -3.68
C TYR A 114 1.93 -0.33 -3.02
N ILE A 115 2.13 -1.38 -3.80
CA ILE A 115 2.45 -2.73 -3.29
C ILE A 115 3.83 -2.74 -2.63
N GLY A 116 4.80 -1.98 -3.14
CA GLY A 116 6.12 -1.81 -2.52
C GLY A 116 6.08 -1.14 -1.15
N ASN A 117 5.00 -0.41 -0.82
CA ASN A 117 4.80 0.22 0.47
C ASN A 117 3.96 -0.60 1.45
N THR A 118 3.21 -1.60 0.98
CA THR A 118 2.39 -2.47 1.83
C THR A 118 2.33 -3.90 1.29
N TYR A 119 2.45 -4.87 2.19
CA TYR A 119 2.27 -6.28 1.89
C TYR A 119 0.80 -6.72 1.99
N GLU A 120 -0.07 -5.91 2.57
CA GLU A 120 -1.49 -6.25 2.85
C GLU A 120 -2.24 -6.71 1.60
N ILE A 121 -2.01 -6.07 0.46
CA ILE A 121 -2.66 -6.48 -0.79
C ILE A 121 -2.22 -7.89 -1.20
N LEU A 122 -0.95 -8.22 -1.08
CA LEU A 122 -0.46 -9.54 -1.46
C LEU A 122 -1.03 -10.65 -0.58
N GLU A 123 -1.36 -10.36 0.69
CA GLU A 123 -1.99 -11.34 1.59
C GLU A 123 -3.39 -11.74 1.12
N THR A 124 -4.05 -10.91 0.32
CA THR A 124 -5.37 -11.21 -0.27
C THR A 124 -5.30 -11.95 -1.60
N CYS A 125 -4.12 -12.09 -2.18
CA CYS A 125 -3.89 -12.70 -3.48
C CYS A 125 -3.60 -14.20 -3.37
N GLU A 126 -3.89 -14.93 -4.43
CA GLU A 126 -3.45 -16.32 -4.54
C GLU A 126 -1.92 -16.38 -4.65
N LYS A 127 -1.29 -17.09 -3.73
CA LYS A 127 0.16 -17.22 -3.63
C LYS A 127 0.61 -18.58 -4.12
N ILE A 128 1.47 -18.60 -5.13
CA ILE A 128 2.01 -19.81 -5.75
C ILE A 128 3.53 -19.80 -5.62
N TYR A 129 4.10 -20.86 -5.05
CA TYR A 129 5.55 -21.06 -5.06
C TYR A 129 5.98 -21.64 -6.42
N ILE A 130 6.91 -20.97 -7.10
CA ILE A 130 7.34 -21.36 -8.46
C ILE A 130 8.79 -21.87 -8.54
N GLY A 131 9.53 -21.85 -7.44
CA GLY A 131 10.86 -22.45 -7.39
C GLY A 131 11.98 -21.49 -7.03
N ASN A 132 13.21 -21.90 -7.27
CA ASN A 132 14.42 -21.13 -6.98
C ASN A 132 14.96 -20.38 -8.21
N ASP A 133 14.61 -20.84 -9.40
CA ASP A 133 15.06 -20.23 -10.65
C ASP A 133 14.12 -19.11 -11.07
N PHE A 134 14.69 -18.10 -11.76
CA PHE A 134 13.89 -16.99 -12.28
C PHE A 134 12.93 -17.50 -13.37
N PRO A 135 11.62 -17.24 -13.26
CA PRO A 135 10.67 -17.77 -14.23
C PRO A 135 10.72 -17.00 -15.56
N ASP A 136 10.78 -17.73 -16.67
CA ASP A 136 10.90 -17.18 -18.03
C ASP A 136 9.69 -16.32 -18.46
N GLU A 137 8.54 -16.48 -17.79
CA GLU A 137 7.30 -15.73 -18.10
C GLU A 137 7.36 -14.25 -17.65
N PHE A 138 8.39 -13.84 -16.88
CA PHE A 138 8.55 -12.48 -16.40
C PHE A 138 9.73 -11.78 -17.08
N CYS A 139 9.58 -10.47 -17.30
CA CYS A 139 10.69 -9.65 -17.72
C CYS A 139 11.64 -9.44 -16.53
N HIS A 140 12.96 -9.44 -16.80
CA HIS A 140 13.93 -9.18 -15.76
C HIS A 140 13.94 -7.69 -15.41
N SER A 141 13.16 -7.29 -14.40
CA SER A 141 13.26 -5.96 -13.82
C SER A 141 14.50 -5.86 -12.95
N LYS A 142 15.32 -4.81 -13.17
CA LYS A 142 16.46 -4.49 -12.31
C LYS A 142 16.02 -3.84 -10.99
N ASP A 143 14.83 -3.27 -10.97
CA ASP A 143 14.32 -2.48 -9.85
C ASP A 143 13.51 -3.38 -8.92
N LYS A 144 14.17 -3.87 -7.88
CA LYS A 144 13.52 -4.60 -6.80
C LYS A 144 12.99 -3.64 -5.74
N ILE A 145 11.72 -3.79 -5.38
CA ILE A 145 11.07 -3.01 -4.34
C ILE A 145 10.91 -3.89 -3.10
N ARG A 146 11.52 -3.49 -1.97
CA ARG A 146 11.34 -4.19 -0.71
C ARG A 146 9.92 -4.00 -0.20
N LEU A 147 9.22 -5.11 0.05
CA LEU A 147 7.87 -5.10 0.59
C LEU A 147 7.88 -4.82 2.09
N LYS A 148 7.14 -3.80 2.52
CA LYS A 148 6.97 -3.44 3.93
C LYS A 148 5.75 -4.17 4.51
N GLY A 149 5.80 -4.44 5.83
CA GLY A 149 4.70 -5.11 6.54
C GLY A 149 4.62 -6.62 6.30
N ALA A 150 5.51 -7.20 5.48
CA ALA A 150 5.60 -8.65 5.33
C ALA A 150 6.06 -9.30 6.63
N ASN A 151 5.41 -10.39 7.03
CA ASN A 151 5.86 -11.19 8.16
C ASN A 151 7.14 -11.96 7.79
N GLU A 152 8.29 -11.36 8.04
CA GLU A 152 9.62 -11.93 7.73
C GLU A 152 9.88 -13.25 8.46
N LYS A 153 9.20 -13.48 9.60
CA LYS A 153 9.33 -14.70 10.41
C LYS A 153 8.49 -15.87 9.92
N ALA A 154 7.61 -15.69 8.94
CA ALA A 154 6.85 -16.79 8.40
C ALA A 154 7.78 -17.84 7.81
N LYS A 155 7.52 -19.15 8.12
CA LYS A 155 8.31 -20.32 7.67
C LYS A 155 8.20 -20.60 6.15
N ALA A 156 8.05 -19.60 5.31
CA ALA A 156 7.97 -19.77 3.88
C ALA A 156 9.34 -20.08 3.29
N LYS A 157 9.38 -20.96 2.29
CA LYS A 157 10.61 -21.33 1.60
C LYS A 157 11.25 -20.11 0.93
N LYS A 158 12.60 -20.04 0.90
CA LYS A 158 13.35 -19.16 0.02
C LYS A 158 12.95 -19.45 -1.43
N GLY A 159 12.95 -18.43 -2.28
CA GLY A 159 12.71 -18.57 -3.71
C GLY A 159 11.68 -17.63 -4.25
N TRP A 160 11.23 -17.92 -5.45
CA TRP A 160 10.29 -17.12 -6.19
C TRP A 160 8.85 -17.52 -5.91
N TYR A 161 8.00 -16.51 -5.79
CA TYR A 161 6.57 -16.65 -5.63
C TYR A 161 5.84 -15.81 -6.67
N ARG A 162 4.80 -16.39 -7.28
CA ARG A 162 3.84 -15.68 -8.07
C ARG A 162 2.63 -15.36 -7.22
N TYR A 163 2.16 -14.14 -7.31
CA TYR A 163 0.88 -13.72 -6.72
C TYR A 163 -0.07 -13.37 -7.84
N ASP A 164 -1.16 -14.14 -7.96
CA ASP A 164 -2.20 -13.88 -8.92
C ASP A 164 -3.22 -12.92 -8.31
N THR A 165 -3.44 -11.79 -8.94
CA THR A 165 -4.34 -10.75 -8.49
C THR A 165 -5.29 -10.31 -9.59
N ARG A 166 -6.35 -9.63 -9.17
CA ARG A 166 -7.28 -8.93 -10.05
C ARG A 166 -7.37 -7.49 -9.59
N PHE A 167 -7.36 -6.55 -10.51
CA PHE A 167 -7.52 -5.15 -10.18
C PHE A 167 -8.56 -4.50 -11.09
N GLY A 168 -9.28 -3.52 -10.56
CA GLY A 168 -10.32 -2.77 -11.24
C GLY A 168 -9.92 -1.33 -11.47
N ILE A 169 -10.12 -0.86 -12.70
CA ILE A 169 -9.90 0.53 -13.10
C ILE A 169 -11.25 1.17 -13.32
N PRO A 170 -11.53 2.36 -12.74
CA PRO A 170 -12.82 3.00 -12.84
C PRO A 170 -13.14 3.36 -14.28
N LYS A 171 -14.39 3.11 -14.66
CA LYS A 171 -15.00 3.52 -15.92
C LYS A 171 -16.02 4.62 -15.62
N TYR A 172 -15.83 5.76 -16.25
CA TYR A 172 -16.73 6.91 -16.09
C TYR A 172 -17.61 7.07 -17.33
N ASP A 173 -18.85 7.49 -17.13
CA ASP A 173 -19.77 7.86 -18.17
C ASP A 173 -19.42 9.19 -18.87
N GLU A 174 -20.27 9.66 -19.79
CA GLU A 174 -20.06 10.92 -20.51
C GLU A 174 -20.17 12.14 -19.59
N ASN A 175 -20.85 12.02 -18.45
CA ASN A 175 -21.03 13.06 -17.43
C ASN A 175 -19.89 13.07 -16.41
N GLY A 176 -19.00 12.06 -16.45
CA GLY A 176 -17.92 11.89 -15.50
C GLY A 176 -18.33 11.17 -14.22
N GLU A 177 -19.52 10.55 -14.20
CA GLU A 177 -19.95 9.70 -13.11
C GLU A 177 -19.42 8.27 -13.24
N LEU A 178 -19.16 7.62 -12.10
CA LEU A 178 -18.63 6.26 -12.07
C LEU A 178 -19.68 5.26 -12.57
N GLU A 179 -19.46 4.69 -13.75
CA GLU A 179 -20.33 3.67 -14.36
C GLU A 179 -19.98 2.25 -13.84
N GLY A 180 -18.74 2.04 -13.42
CA GLY A 180 -18.26 0.74 -12.95
C GLY A 180 -16.74 0.61 -13.07
N TYR A 181 -16.26 -0.62 -13.21
CA TYR A 181 -14.83 -0.92 -13.29
C TYR A 181 -14.51 -1.87 -14.43
N HIS A 182 -13.39 -1.61 -15.11
CA HIS A 182 -12.76 -2.59 -15.97
C HIS A 182 -11.86 -3.49 -15.14
N ILE A 183 -12.15 -4.78 -15.11
CA ILE A 183 -11.39 -5.76 -14.33
C ILE A 183 -10.29 -6.38 -15.19
N TYR A 184 -9.09 -6.49 -14.62
CA TYR A 184 -7.92 -7.07 -15.25
C TYR A 184 -7.27 -8.07 -14.30
N SER A 185 -6.81 -9.18 -14.86
CA SER A 185 -5.95 -10.12 -14.17
C SER A 185 -4.48 -9.71 -14.34
N ALA A 186 -3.71 -9.89 -13.29
CA ALA A 186 -2.27 -9.64 -13.28
C ALA A 186 -1.52 -10.68 -12.45
N LYS A 187 -0.24 -10.82 -12.75
CA LYS A 187 0.70 -11.64 -11.99
C LYS A 187 1.78 -10.75 -11.41
N MET A 188 2.13 -10.95 -10.15
CA MET A 188 3.23 -10.28 -9.48
C MET A 188 4.31 -11.29 -9.13
N LEU A 189 5.55 -10.97 -9.45
CA LEU A 189 6.70 -11.79 -9.13
C LEU A 189 7.37 -11.25 -7.86
N VAL A 190 7.39 -12.08 -6.83
CA VAL A 190 7.98 -11.74 -5.53
C VAL A 190 9.06 -12.77 -5.18
N ARG A 191 10.21 -12.31 -4.74
CA ARG A 191 11.28 -13.16 -4.22
C ARG A 191 11.38 -13.05 -2.70
N ARG A 192 11.55 -14.19 -2.05
CA ARG A 192 11.98 -14.29 -0.67
C ARG A 192 13.45 -14.64 -0.61
N ASP A 193 14.25 -13.79 0.03
CA ASP A 193 15.66 -14.03 0.27
C ASP A 193 15.92 -14.95 1.49
N GLU A 194 17.19 -15.30 1.72
CA GLU A 194 17.62 -16.20 2.82
C GLU A 194 17.30 -15.63 4.20
N ASP A 195 17.37 -14.32 4.35
CA ASP A 195 17.05 -13.59 5.58
C ASP A 195 15.54 -13.33 5.77
N GLY A 196 14.71 -13.93 4.92
CA GLY A 196 13.25 -13.85 4.99
C GLY A 196 12.65 -12.60 4.37
N LYS A 197 13.44 -11.68 3.87
CA LYS A 197 12.96 -10.45 3.24
C LYS A 197 12.25 -10.72 1.93
N LEU A 198 11.21 -9.95 1.65
CA LEU A 198 10.41 -10.03 0.44
C LEU A 198 10.64 -8.83 -0.46
N TYR A 199 10.79 -9.10 -1.74
CA TYR A 199 10.98 -8.09 -2.78
C TYR A 199 10.03 -8.34 -3.94
N LEU A 200 9.34 -7.28 -4.39
CA LEU A 200 8.59 -7.28 -5.65
C LEU A 200 9.55 -6.99 -6.80
N TYR A 201 9.54 -7.84 -7.81
CA TYR A 201 10.41 -7.73 -8.99
C TYR A 201 9.67 -7.32 -10.23
N ASP A 202 8.47 -7.84 -10.42
CA ASP A 202 7.73 -7.60 -11.65
C ASP A 202 6.22 -7.65 -11.43
N PHE A 203 5.50 -6.95 -12.30
CA PHE A 203 4.04 -6.92 -12.36
C PHE A 203 3.62 -7.00 -13.82
N VAL A 204 2.92 -8.07 -14.18
CA VAL A 204 2.51 -8.33 -15.57
C VAL A 204 1.00 -8.46 -15.63
N ARG A 205 0.38 -7.60 -16.43
CA ARG A 205 -1.02 -7.74 -16.80
C ARG A 205 -1.20 -8.91 -17.76
N THR A 206 -2.12 -9.82 -17.46
CA THR A 206 -2.31 -11.04 -18.27
C THR A 206 -3.56 -10.98 -19.13
N LYS A 207 -4.70 -10.50 -18.62
CA LYS A 207 -5.98 -10.55 -19.36
C LYS A 207 -6.93 -9.46 -18.86
N LYS A 208 -7.69 -8.88 -19.81
CA LYS A 208 -8.89 -8.12 -19.49
C LYS A 208 -10.04 -9.11 -19.28
N GLU A 209 -10.70 -9.04 -18.12
CA GLU A 209 -11.92 -9.78 -17.90
C GLU A 209 -13.10 -8.98 -18.48
N THR A 210 -14.04 -9.65 -19.14
CA THR A 210 -15.29 -9.03 -19.57
C THR A 210 -16.06 -8.66 -18.31
N SER A 211 -16.25 -7.36 -18.08
CA SER A 211 -16.90 -6.83 -16.88
C SER A 211 -18.35 -7.30 -16.78
N SER A 212 -18.67 -8.04 -15.72
CA SER A 212 -20.00 -7.90 -15.13
C SER A 212 -20.01 -6.61 -14.32
N PRO A 213 -21.08 -5.80 -14.37
CA PRO A 213 -21.16 -4.61 -13.53
C PRO A 213 -21.14 -5.07 -12.07
N LEU A 214 -20.08 -4.69 -11.35
CA LEU A 214 -20.05 -4.84 -9.90
C LEU A 214 -21.15 -3.93 -9.36
N ARG A 215 -22.28 -4.50 -8.99
CA ARG A 215 -23.32 -3.80 -8.23
C ARG A 215 -22.75 -3.57 -6.83
N GLN A 216 -22.67 -2.30 -6.44
CA GLN A 216 -22.42 -1.89 -5.05
C GLN A 216 -23.60 -2.30 -4.17
#